data_e5f8a1e4bb208587863fdaf64170aa5e
#
_entry.id   e5f8a1e4bb208587863fdaf64170aa5e
#
_cell.length_a   1.000
_cell.length_b   1.000
_cell.length_c   1.000
_cell.angle_alpha   90.00
_cell.angle_beta   90.00
_cell.angle_gamma   90.00
#
_symmetry.space_group_name_H-M   'P 1'
#
loop_
_entity.id
_entity.type
_entity.pdbx_description
1 polymer ?
#
loop_
_entity_poly.entity_id
_entity_poly.type
_entity_poly.pdbx_seq_one_letter_code
_entity_poly.pdbx_strand_id
1 'polypeptide(L)'
;LQHIMDTSKEMHEWGNNHKQIIDMSDELLRKAKVQGFSDFQIARAIGYEGDMEDGILYVRNHRKQVGILPVVKQIDTLAAEYPAQTNYLYLTYSGVANDVKYLGDHKSIVVLGSGAYRIGSSVEFDWCGVQALQTIRKEGYRSVMINYNPETVSTDYDMCDRLYFDELTFERVMDILELENPHGVIVSTGGQIPNNL
;
A
#
# COMPACT_ATOMS: atom_id res chain seq x y z
N LEU A 1 -5.57 -8.58 19.78
CA LEU A 1 -6.92 -8.89 19.26
C LEU A 1 -8.02 -8.09 19.96
N GLN A 2 -8.01 -7.98 21.32
CA GLN A 2 -9.08 -7.27 22.06
C GLN A 2 -9.22 -5.81 21.58
N HIS A 3 -8.12 -5.06 21.47
CA HIS A 3 -8.14 -3.67 20.99
C HIS A 3 -8.74 -3.50 19.58
N ILE A 4 -8.48 -4.46 18.67
CA ILE A 4 -9.07 -4.45 17.32
C ILE A 4 -10.59 -4.64 17.41
N MET A 5 -11.04 -5.58 18.23
CA MET A 5 -12.47 -5.83 18.44
C MET A 5 -13.17 -4.62 19.07
N ASP A 6 -12.53 -3.97 20.05
CA ASP A 6 -13.08 -2.79 20.72
C ASP A 6 -13.18 -1.61 19.73
N THR A 7 -12.16 -1.38 18.92
CA THR A 7 -12.20 -0.33 17.88
C THR A 7 -13.24 -0.64 16.81
N SER A 8 -13.40 -1.90 16.40
CA SER A 8 -14.45 -2.30 15.48
C SER A 8 -15.83 -1.99 16.02
N LYS A 9 -16.10 -2.30 17.30
CA LYS A 9 -17.38 -1.97 17.95
C LYS A 9 -17.60 -0.45 18.03
N GLU A 10 -16.57 0.29 18.41
CA GLU A 10 -16.62 1.75 18.51
C GLU A 10 -16.99 2.39 17.15
N MET A 11 -16.41 1.90 16.03
CA MET A 11 -16.79 2.34 14.69
C MET A 11 -18.23 2.00 14.33
N HIS A 12 -18.71 0.79 14.65
CA HIS A 12 -20.10 0.41 14.41
C HIS A 12 -21.09 1.21 15.26
N GLU A 13 -20.79 1.43 16.54
CA GLU A 13 -21.62 2.26 17.42
C GLU A 13 -21.66 3.71 16.92
N TRP A 14 -20.51 4.23 16.46
CA TRP A 14 -20.45 5.54 15.84
C TRP A 14 -21.32 5.59 14.57
N GLY A 15 -21.19 4.63 13.65
CA GLY A 15 -21.95 4.55 12.40
C GLY A 15 -23.46 4.47 12.61
N ASN A 16 -23.93 3.78 13.65
CA ASN A 16 -25.36 3.72 14.01
C ASN A 16 -25.94 5.08 14.42
N ASN A 17 -25.12 5.98 14.94
CA ASN A 17 -25.53 7.29 15.44
C ASN A 17 -25.25 8.43 14.44
N HIS A 18 -24.36 8.21 13.47
CA HIS A 18 -23.90 9.21 12.51
C HIS A 18 -23.86 8.58 11.12
N LYS A 19 -24.29 9.31 10.09
CA LYS A 19 -24.38 8.78 8.73
C LYS A 19 -23.27 9.26 7.79
N GLN A 20 -22.38 10.15 8.26
CA GLN A 20 -21.33 10.75 7.42
C GLN A 20 -19.97 10.66 8.10
N ILE A 21 -18.96 10.09 7.40
CA ILE A 21 -17.61 9.90 7.93
C ILE A 21 -16.92 11.21 8.31
N ILE A 22 -17.31 12.33 7.69
CA ILE A 22 -16.74 13.64 7.98
C ILE A 22 -16.90 14.06 9.44
N ASP A 23 -17.87 13.47 10.14
CA ASP A 23 -18.12 13.73 11.57
C ASP A 23 -17.32 12.78 12.47
N MET A 24 -16.60 11.78 11.90
CA MET A 24 -15.77 10.88 12.69
C MET A 24 -14.60 11.66 13.30
N SER A 25 -14.35 11.44 14.58
CA SER A 25 -13.20 12.08 15.22
C SER A 25 -11.89 11.59 14.60
N ASP A 26 -10.95 12.52 14.41
CA ASP A 26 -9.61 12.21 13.90
C ASP A 26 -8.91 11.16 14.76
N GLU A 27 -9.20 11.14 16.06
CA GLU A 27 -8.65 10.17 17.00
C GLU A 27 -9.12 8.75 16.70
N LEU A 28 -10.44 8.55 16.49
CA LEU A 28 -10.98 7.24 16.14
C LEU A 28 -10.49 6.77 14.76
N LEU A 29 -10.46 7.66 13.78
CA LEU A 29 -9.95 7.36 12.44
C LEU A 29 -8.46 6.97 12.49
N ARG A 30 -7.64 7.74 13.20
CA ARG A 30 -6.20 7.42 13.37
C ARG A 30 -6.02 6.11 14.12
N LYS A 31 -6.77 5.86 15.19
CA LYS A 31 -6.75 4.62 15.93
C LYS A 31 -7.08 3.42 15.04
N ALA A 32 -8.11 3.53 14.21
CA ALA A 32 -8.48 2.49 13.24
C ALA A 32 -7.35 2.23 12.24
N LYS A 33 -6.77 3.28 11.64
CA LYS A 33 -5.65 3.13 10.68
C LYS A 33 -4.40 2.51 11.31
N VAL A 34 -4.01 2.92 12.51
CA VAL A 34 -2.88 2.34 13.26
C VAL A 34 -3.10 0.87 13.58
N GLN A 35 -4.34 0.46 13.83
CA GLN A 35 -4.69 -0.94 14.10
C GLN A 35 -4.85 -1.80 12.84
N GLY A 36 -4.67 -1.21 11.64
CA GLY A 36 -4.68 -1.93 10.38
C GLY A 36 -6.02 -2.02 9.66
N PHE A 37 -7.03 -1.26 10.08
CA PHE A 37 -8.28 -1.18 9.32
C PHE A 37 -8.06 -0.46 7.99
N SER A 38 -8.46 -1.11 6.89
CA SER A 38 -8.43 -0.49 5.57
C SER A 38 -9.56 0.56 5.42
N ASP A 39 -9.42 1.45 4.43
CA ASP A 39 -10.46 2.43 4.11
C ASP A 39 -11.79 1.73 3.78
N PHE A 40 -11.73 0.55 3.12
CA PHE A 40 -12.89 -0.32 2.88
C PHE A 40 -13.53 -0.81 4.19
N GLN A 41 -12.72 -1.32 5.13
CA GLN A 41 -13.24 -1.84 6.41
C GLN A 41 -13.86 -0.72 7.26
N ILE A 42 -13.29 0.47 7.21
CA ILE A 42 -13.84 1.64 7.90
C ILE A 42 -15.18 2.05 7.27
N ALA A 43 -15.24 2.21 5.93
CA ALA A 43 -16.49 2.53 5.22
C ALA A 43 -17.61 1.54 5.55
N ARG A 44 -17.27 0.24 5.56
CA ARG A 44 -18.22 -0.82 5.91
C ARG A 44 -18.66 -0.77 7.38
N ALA A 45 -17.73 -0.54 8.31
CA ALA A 45 -18.01 -0.52 9.74
C ALA A 45 -18.94 0.63 10.14
N ILE A 46 -18.79 1.79 9.48
CA ILE A 46 -19.67 2.95 9.71
C ILE A 46 -21.01 2.86 8.99
N GLY A 47 -21.24 1.79 8.21
CA GLY A 47 -22.49 1.61 7.47
C GLY A 47 -22.69 2.59 6.32
N TYR A 48 -21.64 2.87 5.55
CA TYR A 48 -21.74 3.74 4.38
C TYR A 48 -22.85 3.27 3.44
N GLU A 49 -23.83 4.15 3.18
CA GLU A 49 -24.97 3.89 2.30
C GLU A 49 -24.63 4.36 0.88
N GLY A 50 -24.26 3.47 -0.03
CA GLY A 50 -23.90 3.79 -1.40
C GLY A 50 -23.00 2.75 -2.03
N ASP A 51 -22.38 3.09 -3.16
CA ASP A 51 -21.37 2.24 -3.76
C ASP A 51 -20.15 2.17 -2.83
N MET A 52 -19.64 0.98 -2.61
CA MET A 52 -18.51 0.77 -1.68
C MET A 52 -17.22 1.40 -2.22
N GLU A 53 -17.05 1.54 -3.54
CA GLU A 53 -15.92 2.24 -4.13
C GLU A 53 -15.94 3.73 -3.77
N ASP A 54 -17.12 4.36 -3.82
CA ASP A 54 -17.29 5.74 -3.35
C ASP A 54 -17.02 5.86 -1.85
N GLY A 55 -17.43 4.85 -1.06
CA GLY A 55 -17.15 4.79 0.37
C GLY A 55 -15.65 4.75 0.68
N ILE A 56 -14.88 3.96 -0.05
CA ILE A 56 -13.41 3.89 0.07
C ILE A 56 -12.79 5.25 -0.25
N LEU A 57 -13.16 5.85 -1.37
CA LEU A 57 -12.67 7.17 -1.78
C LEU A 57 -13.03 8.25 -0.77
N TYR A 58 -14.22 8.17 -0.18
CA TYR A 58 -14.66 9.11 0.83
C TYR A 58 -13.81 9.03 2.10
N VAL A 59 -13.57 7.80 2.63
CA VAL A 59 -12.66 7.59 3.77
C VAL A 59 -11.26 8.08 3.45
N ARG A 60 -10.73 7.72 2.27
CA ARG A 60 -9.41 8.13 1.81
C ARG A 60 -9.26 9.65 1.77
N ASN A 61 -10.19 10.34 1.14
CA ASN A 61 -10.16 11.80 1.02
C ASN A 61 -10.24 12.47 2.39
N HIS A 62 -11.10 12.00 3.27
CA HIS A 62 -11.23 12.55 4.62
C HIS A 62 -9.94 12.36 5.42
N ARG A 63 -9.36 11.13 5.48
CA ARG A 63 -8.12 10.92 6.23
C ARG A 63 -6.95 11.75 5.71
N LYS A 64 -6.90 12.01 4.39
CA LYS A 64 -5.88 12.88 3.78
C LYS A 64 -6.07 14.34 4.21
N GLN A 65 -7.30 14.85 4.23
CA GLN A 65 -7.61 16.21 4.66
C GLN A 65 -7.20 16.47 6.11
N VAL A 66 -7.39 15.48 6.99
CA VAL A 66 -7.01 15.59 8.42
C VAL A 66 -5.57 15.12 8.69
N GLY A 67 -4.77 14.88 7.64
CA GLY A 67 -3.35 14.55 7.78
C GLY A 67 -3.06 13.14 8.33
N ILE A 68 -3.99 12.21 8.17
CA ILE A 68 -3.77 10.80 8.52
C ILE A 68 -3.25 10.06 7.29
N LEU A 69 -1.94 10.08 7.13
CA LEU A 69 -1.20 9.48 6.02
C LEU A 69 -0.25 8.40 6.54
N PRO A 70 -0.03 7.31 5.78
CA PRO A 70 1.00 6.36 6.12
C PRO A 70 2.38 6.95 5.86
N VAL A 71 3.38 6.40 6.53
CA VAL A 71 4.79 6.66 6.26
C VAL A 71 5.45 5.40 5.72
N VAL A 72 6.52 5.58 4.96
CA VAL A 72 7.30 4.48 4.39
C VAL A 72 8.46 4.16 5.30
N LYS A 73 8.57 2.89 5.66
CA LYS A 73 9.65 2.35 6.46
C LYS A 73 10.47 1.35 5.67
N GLN A 74 11.77 1.35 5.91
CA GLN A 74 12.71 0.39 5.36
C GLN A 74 12.77 -0.86 6.23
N ILE A 75 12.72 -2.04 5.61
CA ILE A 75 12.82 -3.30 6.35
C ILE A 75 14.27 -3.50 6.79
N ASP A 76 14.48 -3.58 8.10
CA ASP A 76 15.78 -3.89 8.67
C ASP A 76 16.03 -5.40 8.61
N THR A 77 17.12 -5.79 7.93
CA THR A 77 17.57 -7.18 7.80
C THR A 77 18.80 -7.47 8.66
N LEU A 78 19.27 -6.51 9.45
CA LEU A 78 20.52 -6.57 10.21
C LEU A 78 20.31 -6.45 11.72
N ALA A 79 19.10 -6.64 12.22
CA ALA A 79 18.73 -6.59 13.64
C ALA A 79 19.20 -5.28 14.33
N ALA A 80 19.17 -4.17 13.63
CA ALA A 80 19.63 -2.85 14.07
C ALA A 80 21.12 -2.77 14.46
N GLU A 81 21.93 -3.77 14.13
CA GLU A 81 23.39 -3.72 14.36
C GLU A 81 24.07 -2.73 13.41
N TYR A 82 23.54 -2.55 12.21
CA TYR A 82 23.97 -1.57 11.22
C TYR A 82 22.75 -0.89 10.58
N PRO A 83 22.91 0.34 10.03
CA PRO A 83 21.85 0.99 9.28
C PRO A 83 21.36 0.11 8.12
N ALA A 84 20.05 -0.07 7.99
CA ALA A 84 19.47 -0.82 6.89
C ALA A 84 19.80 -0.15 5.54
N GLN A 85 20.25 -0.94 4.57
CA GLN A 85 20.59 -0.50 3.21
C GLN A 85 19.80 -1.26 2.14
N THR A 86 18.75 -1.97 2.56
CA THR A 86 17.89 -2.71 1.64
C THR A 86 16.99 -1.76 0.87
N ASN A 87 16.54 -2.19 -0.31
CA ASN A 87 15.50 -1.51 -1.08
C ASN A 87 14.08 -1.96 -0.67
N TYR A 88 13.96 -2.74 0.41
CA TYR A 88 12.71 -3.30 0.93
C TYR A 88 11.96 -2.28 1.78
N LEU A 89 10.76 -1.95 1.35
CA LEU A 89 9.93 -0.91 1.94
C LEU A 89 8.55 -1.45 2.30
N TYR A 90 7.87 -0.79 3.25
CA TYR A 90 6.46 -1.02 3.56
C TYR A 90 5.81 0.25 4.09
N LEU A 91 4.48 0.35 4.00
CA LEU A 91 3.72 1.45 4.54
C LEU A 91 3.18 1.14 5.93
N THR A 92 3.22 2.13 6.81
CA THR A 92 2.67 2.01 8.17
C THR A 92 2.10 3.34 8.66
N TYR A 93 1.06 3.26 9.49
CA TYR A 93 0.54 4.42 10.23
C TYR A 93 1.16 4.57 11.62
N SER A 94 2.02 3.64 12.03
CA SER A 94 2.71 3.66 13.33
C SER A 94 4.04 4.41 13.32
N GLY A 95 4.47 4.93 12.15
CA GLY A 95 5.71 5.69 12.02
C GLY A 95 5.50 7.21 12.13
N VAL A 96 6.61 7.94 12.34
CA VAL A 96 6.60 9.41 12.43
C VAL A 96 7.06 10.07 11.12
N ALA A 97 7.99 9.43 10.39
CA ALA A 97 8.59 9.97 9.17
C ALA A 97 8.98 8.86 8.21
N ASN A 98 9.13 9.21 6.93
CA ASN A 98 9.63 8.29 5.91
C ASN A 98 11.14 8.03 6.11
N ASP A 99 11.56 6.78 5.95
CA ASP A 99 12.99 6.40 5.96
C ASP A 99 13.67 6.67 4.61
N VAL A 100 12.89 6.85 3.54
CA VAL A 100 13.40 7.12 2.20
C VAL A 100 13.03 8.53 1.72
N LYS A 101 13.88 9.09 0.85
CA LYS A 101 13.63 10.37 0.21
C LYS A 101 13.05 10.15 -1.19
N TYR A 102 12.04 10.94 -1.54
CA TYR A 102 11.43 10.96 -2.86
C TYR A 102 11.97 12.13 -3.67
N LEU A 103 12.37 11.88 -4.91
CA LEU A 103 12.97 12.91 -5.77
C LEU A 103 11.90 13.75 -6.48
N GLY A 104 10.70 13.21 -6.67
CA GLY A 104 9.59 13.89 -7.36
C GLY A 104 9.88 14.26 -8.83
N ASP A 105 10.86 13.61 -9.45
CA ASP A 105 11.38 13.92 -10.80
C ASP A 105 10.64 13.18 -11.92
N HIS A 106 9.56 12.46 -11.61
CA HIS A 106 8.78 11.63 -12.55
C HIS A 106 9.62 10.62 -13.37
N LYS A 107 10.76 10.18 -12.85
CA LYS A 107 11.66 9.22 -13.52
C LYS A 107 11.56 7.81 -12.95
N SER A 108 10.45 7.45 -12.33
CA SER A 108 10.16 6.09 -11.89
C SER A 108 8.97 5.51 -12.65
N ILE A 109 8.97 4.20 -12.82
CA ILE A 109 7.84 3.43 -13.33
C ILE A 109 7.55 2.34 -12.31
N VAL A 110 6.29 2.25 -11.92
CA VAL A 110 5.80 1.25 -10.95
C VAL A 110 5.30 0.03 -11.70
N VAL A 111 5.66 -1.16 -11.22
CA VAL A 111 5.17 -2.45 -11.70
C VAL A 111 4.37 -3.09 -10.58
N LEU A 112 3.13 -3.48 -10.86
CA LEU A 112 2.31 -4.22 -9.91
C LEU A 112 2.53 -5.72 -10.10
N GLY A 113 2.92 -6.40 -9.02
CA GLY A 113 3.13 -7.84 -9.01
C GLY A 113 1.82 -8.64 -8.92
N SER A 114 1.96 -9.96 -8.94
CA SER A 114 0.81 -10.88 -8.90
C SER A 114 0.30 -11.17 -7.49
N GLY A 115 1.02 -10.76 -6.46
CA GLY A 115 0.71 -11.13 -5.08
C GLY A 115 1.06 -12.58 -4.77
N ALA A 116 0.59 -13.05 -3.60
CA ALA A 116 0.81 -14.42 -3.14
C ALA A 116 -0.46 -15.26 -3.36
N TYR A 117 -0.50 -16.00 -4.47
CA TYR A 117 -1.54 -17.00 -4.66
C TYR A 117 -1.23 -18.26 -3.83
N ARG A 118 -0.09 -18.86 -4.11
CA ARG A 118 0.51 -20.01 -3.42
C ARG A 118 1.91 -20.25 -3.99
N ILE A 119 2.76 -20.89 -3.23
CA ILE A 119 4.11 -21.24 -3.66
C ILE A 119 4.06 -22.06 -4.95
N GLY A 120 4.85 -21.67 -5.95
CA GLY A 120 4.97 -22.35 -7.24
C GLY A 120 3.83 -22.12 -8.22
N SER A 121 2.89 -21.22 -7.93
CA SER A 121 1.87 -20.82 -8.91
C SER A 121 2.14 -19.42 -9.46
N SER A 122 1.67 -19.19 -10.70
CA SER A 122 1.74 -17.87 -11.36
C SER A 122 3.16 -17.35 -11.59
N VAL A 123 4.13 -18.23 -11.73
CA VAL A 123 5.54 -17.87 -12.01
C VAL A 123 5.70 -17.15 -13.35
N GLU A 124 4.81 -17.39 -14.30
CA GLU A 124 4.75 -16.68 -15.58
C GLU A 124 4.45 -15.18 -15.41
N PHE A 125 3.60 -14.80 -14.45
CA PHE A 125 3.32 -13.40 -14.16
C PHE A 125 4.52 -12.74 -13.48
N ASP A 126 5.20 -13.45 -12.60
CA ASP A 126 6.41 -12.96 -11.96
C ASP A 126 7.53 -12.73 -12.99
N TRP A 127 7.70 -13.67 -13.92
CA TRP A 127 8.64 -13.51 -15.02
C TRP A 127 8.35 -12.27 -15.87
N CYS A 128 7.08 -12.01 -16.20
CA CYS A 128 6.68 -10.78 -16.89
C CYS A 128 7.03 -9.53 -16.08
N GLY A 129 6.81 -9.56 -14.76
CA GLY A 129 7.20 -8.50 -13.85
C GLY A 129 8.71 -8.23 -13.87
N VAL A 130 9.53 -9.29 -13.77
CA VAL A 130 11.00 -9.21 -13.85
C VAL A 130 11.46 -8.59 -15.16
N GLN A 131 10.91 -9.03 -16.31
CA GLN A 131 11.24 -8.48 -17.61
C GLN A 131 10.86 -7.00 -17.73
N ALA A 132 9.71 -6.61 -17.18
CA ALA A 132 9.29 -5.21 -17.13
C ALA A 132 10.28 -4.36 -16.32
N LEU A 133 10.64 -4.80 -15.11
CA LEU A 133 11.62 -4.10 -14.25
C LEU A 133 12.97 -3.91 -14.92
N GLN A 134 13.49 -4.97 -15.54
CA GLN A 134 14.77 -4.92 -16.27
C GLN A 134 14.72 -3.97 -17.48
N THR A 135 13.60 -3.96 -18.20
CA THR A 135 13.40 -3.06 -19.34
C THR A 135 13.33 -1.61 -18.89
N ILE A 136 12.59 -1.31 -17.83
CA ILE A 136 12.50 0.02 -17.20
C ILE A 136 13.90 0.56 -16.89
N ARG A 137 14.75 -0.25 -16.26
CA ARG A 137 16.14 0.14 -15.95
C ARG A 137 16.99 0.38 -17.19
N LYS A 138 16.84 -0.46 -18.24
CA LYS A 138 17.56 -0.27 -19.54
C LYS A 138 17.17 1.02 -20.23
N GLU A 139 15.91 1.44 -20.11
CA GLU A 139 15.40 2.70 -20.67
C GLU A 139 15.75 3.93 -19.78
N GLY A 140 16.50 3.75 -18.70
CA GLY A 140 16.98 4.83 -17.83
C GLY A 140 15.98 5.36 -16.83
N TYR A 141 14.89 4.64 -16.57
CA TYR A 141 13.97 4.92 -15.49
C TYR A 141 14.31 4.14 -14.23
N ARG A 142 13.89 4.66 -13.07
CA ARG A 142 13.92 3.88 -11.83
C ARG A 142 12.77 2.88 -11.82
N SER A 143 13.07 1.66 -11.48
CA SER A 143 12.11 0.57 -11.37
C SER A 143 11.59 0.48 -9.93
N VAL A 144 10.26 0.45 -9.78
CA VAL A 144 9.59 0.28 -8.49
C VAL A 144 8.65 -0.91 -8.60
N MET A 145 8.74 -1.84 -7.67
CA MET A 145 7.87 -3.01 -7.58
C MET A 145 6.96 -2.90 -6.37
N ILE A 146 5.67 -3.22 -6.54
CA ILE A 146 4.74 -3.45 -5.43
C ILE A 146 4.30 -4.90 -5.48
N ASN A 147 4.66 -5.69 -4.47
CA ASN A 147 4.27 -7.08 -4.36
C ASN A 147 4.29 -7.51 -2.89
N TYR A 148 3.37 -8.37 -2.47
CA TYR A 148 3.35 -8.92 -1.12
C TYR A 148 3.80 -10.40 -1.05
N ASN A 149 4.24 -10.97 -2.18
CA ASN A 149 4.84 -12.30 -2.19
C ASN A 149 6.36 -12.20 -1.93
N PRO A 150 6.86 -12.68 -0.78
CA PRO A 150 8.28 -12.60 -0.46
C PRO A 150 9.12 -13.70 -1.11
N GLU A 151 8.50 -14.71 -1.71
CA GLU A 151 9.13 -15.93 -2.22
C GLU A 151 9.10 -15.98 -3.76
N THR A 152 9.44 -14.87 -4.43
CA THR A 152 9.44 -14.82 -5.88
C THR A 152 10.56 -13.94 -6.42
N VAL A 153 10.99 -14.15 -7.68
CA VAL A 153 12.17 -13.50 -8.26
C VAL A 153 12.01 -11.98 -8.37
N SER A 154 10.80 -11.47 -8.67
CA SER A 154 10.56 -10.03 -8.75
C SER A 154 10.76 -9.30 -7.42
N THR A 155 10.78 -10.04 -6.31
CA THR A 155 11.01 -9.50 -4.96
C THR A 155 12.42 -9.74 -4.43
N ASP A 156 13.34 -10.21 -5.27
CA ASP A 156 14.76 -10.26 -4.93
C ASP A 156 15.36 -8.84 -4.89
N TYR A 157 16.33 -8.62 -3.99
CA TYR A 157 16.87 -7.30 -3.66
C TYR A 157 17.52 -6.56 -4.84
N ASP A 158 17.97 -7.27 -5.86
CA ASP A 158 18.68 -6.73 -7.03
C ASP A 158 17.77 -6.52 -8.26
N MET A 159 16.51 -6.92 -8.18
CA MET A 159 15.58 -6.87 -9.32
C MET A 159 15.03 -5.48 -9.60
N CYS A 160 14.91 -4.62 -8.60
CA CYS A 160 14.39 -3.26 -8.76
C CYS A 160 15.09 -2.26 -7.84
N ASP A 161 14.89 -0.96 -8.12
CA ASP A 161 15.48 0.10 -7.31
C ASP A 161 14.73 0.30 -5.99
N ARG A 162 13.42 0.03 -5.96
CA ARG A 162 12.57 0.05 -4.77
C ARG A 162 11.55 -1.07 -4.83
N LEU A 163 11.39 -1.76 -3.71
CA LEU A 163 10.44 -2.85 -3.54
C LEU A 163 9.54 -2.58 -2.35
N TYR A 164 8.26 -2.40 -2.61
CA TYR A 164 7.24 -2.29 -1.57
C TYR A 164 6.62 -3.66 -1.29
N PHE A 165 6.88 -4.20 -0.11
CA PHE A 165 6.14 -5.32 0.44
C PHE A 165 4.85 -4.81 1.04
N ASP A 166 3.82 -4.70 0.22
CA ASP A 166 2.52 -4.19 0.65
C ASP A 166 1.39 -4.85 -0.14
N GLU A 167 0.17 -4.68 0.34
CA GLU A 167 -1.01 -5.24 -0.30
C GLU A 167 -1.25 -4.61 -1.67
N LEU A 168 -1.70 -5.43 -2.62
CA LEU A 168 -2.21 -4.97 -3.91
C LEU A 168 -3.70 -4.60 -3.77
N THR A 169 -3.96 -3.55 -3.00
CA THR A 169 -5.27 -2.93 -2.83
C THR A 169 -5.24 -1.50 -3.37
N PHE A 170 -6.39 -0.99 -3.78
CA PHE A 170 -6.50 0.39 -4.28
C PHE A 170 -5.90 1.40 -3.28
N GLU A 171 -6.22 1.26 -2.01
CA GLU A 171 -5.70 2.13 -0.94
C GLU A 171 -4.17 2.18 -0.94
N ARG A 172 -3.52 1.01 -0.84
CA ARG A 172 -2.06 0.91 -0.70
C ARG A 172 -1.33 1.32 -1.96
N VAL A 173 -1.83 0.87 -3.11
CA VAL A 173 -1.24 1.23 -4.40
C VAL A 173 -1.31 2.74 -4.60
N MET A 174 -2.46 3.37 -4.35
CA MET A 174 -2.61 4.82 -4.48
C MET A 174 -1.75 5.61 -3.49
N ASP A 175 -1.57 5.14 -2.25
CA ASP A 175 -0.68 5.78 -1.29
C ASP A 175 0.79 5.74 -1.76
N ILE A 176 1.24 4.61 -2.34
CA ILE A 176 2.58 4.48 -2.91
C ILE A 176 2.74 5.36 -4.16
N LEU A 177 1.76 5.38 -5.05
CA LEU A 177 1.82 6.19 -6.28
C LEU A 177 1.90 7.69 -5.96
N GLU A 178 1.19 8.16 -4.95
CA GLU A 178 1.26 9.55 -4.52
C GLU A 178 2.64 9.91 -3.93
N LEU A 179 3.29 8.99 -3.23
CA LEU A 179 4.63 9.18 -2.69
C LEU A 179 5.72 9.11 -3.77
N GLU A 180 5.66 8.12 -4.65
CA GLU A 180 6.64 7.93 -5.72
C GLU A 180 6.50 8.93 -6.86
N ASN A 181 5.27 9.44 -7.08
CA ASN A 181 4.95 10.34 -8.19
C ASN A 181 5.53 9.83 -9.52
N PRO A 182 5.20 8.59 -9.96
CA PRO A 182 5.87 7.95 -11.07
C PRO A 182 5.47 8.54 -12.42
N HIS A 183 6.27 8.23 -13.46
CA HIS A 183 5.92 8.52 -14.85
C HIS A 183 4.74 7.66 -15.33
N GLY A 184 4.63 6.43 -14.84
CA GLY A 184 3.57 5.51 -15.20
C GLY A 184 3.53 4.27 -14.32
N VAL A 185 2.47 3.47 -14.52
CA VAL A 185 2.22 2.23 -13.79
C VAL A 185 1.95 1.11 -14.80
N ILE A 186 2.59 -0.04 -14.63
CA ILE A 186 2.34 -1.26 -15.39
C ILE A 186 1.49 -2.19 -14.53
N VAL A 187 0.23 -2.38 -14.92
CA VAL A 187 -0.75 -3.20 -14.18
C VAL A 187 -0.92 -4.60 -14.75
N SER A 188 -0.54 -4.83 -16.01
CA SER A 188 -0.88 -6.06 -16.74
C SER A 188 0.00 -7.26 -16.39
N THR A 189 1.20 -7.06 -15.84
CA THR A 189 2.17 -8.13 -15.58
C THR A 189 1.81 -9.02 -14.40
N GLY A 190 1.00 -8.53 -13.47
CA GLY A 190 0.58 -9.25 -12.26
C GLY A 190 -0.69 -10.11 -12.42
N GLY A 191 -1.24 -10.25 -13.62
CA GLY A 191 -2.47 -10.99 -13.86
C GLY A 191 -3.72 -10.20 -13.45
N GLN A 192 -4.75 -10.91 -12.95
CA GLN A 192 -6.06 -10.28 -12.67
C GLN A 192 -6.07 -9.38 -11.43
N ILE A 193 -5.25 -9.66 -10.42
CA ILE A 193 -5.26 -8.87 -9.18
C ILE A 193 -4.98 -7.39 -9.46
N PRO A 194 -3.85 -7.02 -10.08
CA PRO A 194 -3.59 -5.61 -10.37
C PRO A 194 -4.49 -5.03 -11.49
N ASN A 195 -5.05 -5.87 -12.36
CA ASN A 195 -5.98 -5.38 -13.40
C ASN A 195 -7.37 -5.00 -12.85
N ASN A 196 -7.71 -5.46 -11.67
CA ASN A 196 -8.99 -5.17 -11.02
C ASN A 196 -8.92 -3.97 -10.06
N LEU A 197 -7.75 -3.34 -9.95
CA LEU A 197 -7.53 -2.12 -9.16
C LEU A 197 -7.87 -0.87 -9.97
#